data_db2d5056e806913098519f2b1bc6bfa3
#
_entry.id   db2d5056e806913098519f2b1bc6bfa3
#
_cell.length_a   1.000
_cell.length_b   1.000
_cell.length_c   1.000
_cell.angle_alpha   90.00
_cell.angle_beta   90.00
_cell.angle_gamma   90.00
#
_symmetry.space_group_name_H-M   'P 1'
#
loop_
_entity.id
_entity.type
_entity.pdbx_description
1 polymer ?
#
loop_
_entity_poly.entity_id
_entity_poly.type
_entity_poly.pdbx_seq_one_letter_code
_entity_poly.pdbx_strand_id
1 'polypeptide(L)'
;MSMKSAFRMRNFAKKLLLILFSAFLGLAICEIGLRLLGFKYSGSTWRNDPLLGWSLRPGASAWEVDEGVAWSKINSHGYRDRERAAPKPQGVYRVAVLGDSCTEARQVDRDKGFTSLVEEELNRRHCCGERQVEVLNFGIGGVGTGQELLLLRERVWKFNPDMIVLQFYAGNDVFNNHRALNTSSPDKAPYFLLRNGKLELDESFRQGRAFDPTYIKLKGVSADIMNSSALLQLVYKLSRLYAQRQEMARLSGAGQTVAPSDTDAPPPEYQRYLSYLPPAIPSMVEAWQVTEALIVELNKETSSHHAPLLIMTIPAIHQIQPNPKIQEAYRAKYKIESLEYADDRVERHARANGIPVLRLSKPLVEEARRTGTYMAGFANTPPNSGHLNERGHAVVARELVRAICEIAATRAAAKSLSKN
;
A
#
# COMPACT_ATOMS: atom_id res chain seq x y z
N MET A 1 56.45 -32.41 9.57
CA MET A 1 56.17 -31.01 9.24
C MET A 1 57.27 -30.17 9.91
N SER A 2 58.13 -29.48 9.12
CA SER A 2 59.31 -28.76 9.67
C SER A 2 58.90 -27.59 10.61
N MET A 3 59.59 -27.42 11.72
CA MET A 3 59.38 -26.32 12.69
C MET A 3 59.35 -24.92 12.01
N LYS A 4 60.07 -24.74 10.91
CA LYS A 4 60.05 -23.52 10.07
C LYS A 4 58.72 -23.30 9.37
N SER A 5 58.00 -24.36 8.95
CA SER A 5 56.67 -24.32 8.34
C SER A 5 55.60 -23.88 9.35
N ALA A 6 55.67 -24.43 10.58
CA ALA A 6 54.74 -24.07 11.67
C ALA A 6 54.88 -22.59 12.10
N PHE A 7 56.13 -22.07 12.14
CA PHE A 7 56.40 -20.69 12.48
C PHE A 7 55.93 -19.71 11.39
N ARG A 8 56.12 -20.04 10.11
CA ARG A 8 55.58 -19.24 8.98
C ARG A 8 54.04 -19.22 8.98
N MET A 9 53.41 -20.35 9.23
CA MET A 9 51.94 -20.45 9.32
C MET A 9 51.38 -19.64 10.49
N ARG A 10 52.01 -19.65 11.66
CA ARG A 10 51.61 -18.84 12.82
C ARG A 10 51.73 -17.34 12.56
N ASN A 11 52.79 -16.90 11.89
CA ASN A 11 52.96 -15.48 11.52
C ASN A 11 51.98 -15.04 10.41
N PHE A 12 51.66 -15.90 9.45
CA PHE A 12 50.63 -15.65 8.44
C PHE A 12 49.28 -15.51 9.13
N ALA A 13 48.90 -16.43 10.03
CA ALA A 13 47.61 -16.36 10.75
C ALA A 13 47.48 -15.08 11.58
N LYS A 14 48.56 -14.64 12.28
CA LYS A 14 48.58 -13.37 13.03
C LYS A 14 48.38 -12.15 12.13
N LYS A 15 49.02 -12.11 10.95
CA LYS A 15 48.89 -11.02 9.99
C LYS A 15 47.48 -11.00 9.43
N LEU A 16 46.90 -12.17 9.06
CA LEU A 16 45.53 -12.28 8.58
C LEU A 16 44.52 -11.81 9.64
N LEU A 17 44.72 -12.21 10.88
CA LEU A 17 43.91 -11.81 12.02
C LEU A 17 43.92 -10.30 12.24
N LEU A 18 45.10 -9.68 12.12
CA LEU A 18 45.28 -8.23 12.24
C LEU A 18 44.57 -7.49 11.10
N ILE A 19 44.68 -7.99 9.86
CA ILE A 19 44.00 -7.42 8.69
C ILE A 19 42.46 -7.50 8.87
N LEU A 20 41.95 -8.67 9.29
CA LEU A 20 40.52 -8.86 9.54
C LEU A 20 40.02 -7.96 10.68
N PHE A 21 40.77 -7.83 11.75
CA PHE A 21 40.44 -6.95 12.87
C PHE A 21 40.45 -5.48 12.46
N SER A 22 41.46 -5.03 11.69
CA SER A 22 41.53 -3.65 11.19
C SER A 22 40.40 -3.34 10.22
N ALA A 23 40.05 -4.29 9.34
CA ALA A 23 38.90 -4.17 8.44
C ALA A 23 37.58 -4.09 9.21
N PHE A 24 37.37 -4.96 10.20
CA PHE A 24 36.21 -4.92 11.07
C PHE A 24 36.11 -3.59 11.83
N LEU A 25 37.20 -3.10 12.40
CA LEU A 25 37.22 -1.82 13.10
C LEU A 25 36.91 -0.66 12.18
N GLY A 26 37.43 -0.65 10.95
CA GLY A 26 37.13 0.34 9.93
C GLY A 26 35.65 0.35 9.55
N LEU A 27 35.05 -0.84 9.30
CA LEU A 27 33.62 -0.98 9.02
C LEU A 27 32.75 -0.52 10.19
N ALA A 28 33.14 -0.85 11.43
CA ALA A 28 32.43 -0.43 12.63
C ALA A 28 32.45 1.10 12.81
N ILE A 29 33.59 1.74 12.54
CA ILE A 29 33.70 3.21 12.58
C ILE A 29 32.83 3.85 11.52
N CYS A 30 32.81 3.32 10.29
CA CYS A 30 31.94 3.79 9.23
C CYS A 30 30.45 3.65 9.60
N GLU A 31 30.04 2.50 10.12
CA GLU A 31 28.67 2.22 10.56
C GLU A 31 28.23 3.22 11.65
N ILE A 32 29.06 3.40 12.68
CA ILE A 32 28.80 4.35 13.79
C ILE A 32 28.74 5.78 13.24
N GLY A 33 29.70 6.17 12.39
CA GLY A 33 29.74 7.50 11.78
C GLY A 33 28.47 7.81 10.97
N LEU A 34 28.00 6.89 10.14
CA LEU A 34 26.76 7.04 9.38
C LEU A 34 25.55 7.20 10.29
N ARG A 35 25.47 6.44 11.38
CA ARG A 35 24.37 6.55 12.36
C ARG A 35 24.40 7.89 13.10
N LEU A 36 25.56 8.37 13.51
CA LEU A 36 25.73 9.66 14.17
C LEU A 36 25.38 10.83 13.23
N LEU A 37 25.65 10.70 11.94
CA LEU A 37 25.24 11.65 10.90
C LEU A 37 23.75 11.56 10.56
N GLY A 38 23.00 10.66 11.19
CA GLY A 38 21.56 10.49 10.94
C GLY A 38 21.24 9.90 9.57
N PHE A 39 22.18 9.18 8.93
CA PHE A 39 21.95 8.53 7.64
C PHE A 39 20.78 7.55 7.74
N LYS A 40 19.82 7.70 6.85
CA LYS A 40 18.64 6.84 6.71
C LYS A 40 18.44 6.49 5.24
N TYR A 41 17.95 5.30 4.98
CA TYR A 41 17.60 4.82 3.66
C TYR A 41 16.36 3.94 3.75
N SER A 42 15.49 4.01 2.75
CA SER A 42 14.28 3.19 2.71
C SER A 42 14.64 1.71 2.68
N GLY A 43 14.25 1.01 3.73
CA GLY A 43 14.45 -0.42 3.85
C GLY A 43 13.25 -1.21 3.34
N SER A 44 13.39 -2.54 3.30
CA SER A 44 12.33 -3.42 2.84
C SER A 44 11.60 -4.10 3.99
N THR A 45 10.30 -3.91 4.05
CA THR A 45 9.38 -4.65 4.93
C THR A 45 8.61 -5.75 4.21
N TRP A 46 8.87 -5.98 2.93
CA TRP A 46 8.12 -6.84 2.02
C TRP A 46 8.64 -8.27 1.98
N ARG A 47 7.75 -9.19 1.64
CA ARG A 47 8.08 -10.58 1.27
C ARG A 47 7.22 -11.02 0.09
N ASN A 48 7.67 -12.03 -0.65
CA ASN A 48 6.80 -12.77 -1.56
C ASN A 48 5.75 -13.54 -0.76
N ASP A 49 4.54 -13.58 -1.26
CA ASP A 49 3.39 -14.19 -0.58
C ASP A 49 2.63 -15.08 -1.56
N PRO A 50 2.50 -16.39 -1.29
CA PRO A 50 1.85 -17.33 -2.22
C PRO A 50 0.35 -17.10 -2.38
N LEU A 51 -0.29 -16.28 -1.51
CA LEU A 51 -1.70 -15.93 -1.65
C LEU A 51 -1.87 -14.64 -2.46
N LEU A 52 -1.10 -13.60 -2.11
CA LEU A 52 -1.29 -12.26 -2.61
C LEU A 52 -0.25 -11.82 -3.64
N GLY A 53 0.78 -12.66 -3.90
CA GLY A 53 1.96 -12.26 -4.67
C GLY A 53 3.02 -11.61 -3.79
N TRP A 54 2.63 -10.67 -2.96
CA TRP A 54 3.47 -10.05 -1.94
C TRP A 54 2.66 -9.66 -0.71
N SER A 55 3.34 -9.52 0.41
CA SER A 55 2.78 -9.01 1.67
C SER A 55 3.86 -8.37 2.51
N LEU A 56 3.46 -7.76 3.62
CA LEU A 56 4.41 -7.28 4.60
C LEU A 56 4.97 -8.44 5.43
N ARG A 57 6.25 -8.36 5.80
CA ARG A 57 6.94 -9.39 6.55
C ARG A 57 6.72 -9.23 8.05
N PRO A 58 6.12 -10.21 8.74
CA PRO A 58 5.88 -10.15 10.18
C PRO A 58 7.13 -9.79 10.97
N GLY A 59 7.00 -8.87 11.92
CA GLY A 59 8.09 -8.40 12.78
C GLY A 59 9.13 -7.51 12.13
N ALA A 60 9.06 -7.29 10.81
CA ALA A 60 10.00 -6.43 10.11
C ALA A 60 9.87 -4.97 10.55
N SER A 61 10.99 -4.25 10.45
CA SER A 61 11.00 -2.80 10.62
C SER A 61 12.02 -2.16 9.68
N ALA A 62 11.70 -0.96 9.21
CA ALA A 62 12.56 -0.21 8.30
C ALA A 62 12.19 1.29 8.30
N TRP A 63 13.15 2.13 7.90
CA TRP A 63 12.87 3.51 7.54
C TRP A 63 12.17 3.58 6.18
N GLU A 64 11.22 4.49 6.08
CA GLU A 64 10.72 5.05 4.83
C GLU A 64 11.26 6.47 4.72
N VAL A 65 11.95 6.79 3.62
CA VAL A 65 12.54 8.11 3.37
C VAL A 65 12.42 8.56 1.91
N ASP A 66 11.74 7.80 1.09
CA ASP A 66 11.50 8.16 -0.32
C ASP A 66 10.36 9.19 -0.42
N GLU A 67 9.32 8.99 0.38
CA GLU A 67 8.21 9.93 0.57
C GLU A 67 7.99 10.14 2.06
N GLY A 68 8.23 11.35 2.57
CA GLY A 68 8.22 11.60 4.00
C GLY A 68 9.42 10.98 4.72
N VAL A 69 9.36 10.94 6.04
CA VAL A 69 10.37 10.27 6.88
C VAL A 69 9.65 9.62 8.04
N ALA A 70 9.49 8.29 8.01
CA ALA A 70 8.78 7.54 9.03
C ALA A 70 9.45 6.21 9.35
N TRP A 71 9.29 5.73 10.59
CA TRP A 71 9.70 4.40 10.98
C TRP A 71 8.53 3.43 10.85
N SER A 72 8.64 2.48 9.93
CA SER A 72 7.65 1.42 9.76
C SER A 72 8.01 0.22 10.63
N LYS A 73 7.06 -0.22 11.46
CA LYS A 73 7.12 -1.48 12.21
C LYS A 73 5.91 -2.33 11.82
N ILE A 74 6.17 -3.55 11.41
CA ILE A 74 5.15 -4.53 11.02
C ILE A 74 4.89 -5.44 12.22
N ASN A 75 3.63 -5.66 12.57
CA ASN A 75 3.24 -6.50 13.69
C ASN A 75 3.48 -8.00 13.40
N SER A 76 3.25 -8.85 14.39
CA SER A 76 3.44 -10.29 14.30
C SER A 76 2.54 -10.97 13.25
N HIS A 77 1.45 -10.33 12.85
CA HIS A 77 0.53 -10.81 11.82
C HIS A 77 0.88 -10.35 10.39
N GLY A 78 1.87 -9.47 10.23
CA GLY A 78 2.31 -8.96 8.93
C GLY A 78 1.55 -7.72 8.46
N TYR A 79 1.14 -6.84 9.38
CA TYR A 79 0.47 -5.58 9.05
C TYR A 79 1.15 -4.39 9.74
N ARG A 80 1.08 -3.23 9.12
CA ARG A 80 1.56 -1.98 9.72
C ARG A 80 0.53 -1.44 10.72
N ASP A 81 0.37 -2.15 11.80
CA ASP A 81 -0.56 -1.88 12.90
C ASP A 81 0.08 -2.20 14.25
N ARG A 82 -0.64 -1.91 15.33
CA ARG A 82 -0.34 -2.41 16.68
C ARG A 82 -0.48 -3.93 16.69
N GLU A 83 0.05 -4.59 17.73
CA GLU A 83 -0.28 -6.00 17.97
C GLU A 83 -1.76 -6.12 18.30
N ARG A 84 -2.42 -7.08 17.66
CA ARG A 84 -3.84 -7.34 17.81
C ARG A 84 -4.07 -8.81 18.16
N ALA A 85 -4.90 -9.07 19.14
CA ALA A 85 -5.34 -10.43 19.39
C ALA A 85 -6.25 -10.91 18.23
N ALA A 86 -5.99 -12.09 17.72
CA ALA A 86 -6.91 -12.77 16.82
C ALA A 86 -7.32 -14.08 17.51
N PRO A 87 -8.49 -14.27 18.04
CA PRO A 87 -9.80 -13.62 17.80
C PRO A 87 -10.03 -12.37 18.64
N LYS A 88 -11.13 -11.67 18.30
CA LYS A 88 -11.53 -10.43 18.95
C LYS A 88 -11.85 -10.63 20.45
N PRO A 89 -11.32 -9.78 21.37
CA PRO A 89 -11.71 -9.80 22.77
C PRO A 89 -13.18 -9.46 22.95
N GLN A 90 -13.75 -9.94 24.07
CA GLN A 90 -15.11 -9.59 24.45
C GLN A 90 -15.23 -8.08 24.73
N GLY A 91 -16.34 -7.47 24.34
CA GLY A 91 -16.60 -6.04 24.56
C GLY A 91 -15.89 -5.11 23.56
N VAL A 92 -15.22 -5.66 22.53
CA VAL A 92 -14.58 -4.90 21.47
C VAL A 92 -15.46 -4.81 20.23
N TYR A 93 -15.49 -3.63 19.60
CA TYR A 93 -16.00 -3.40 18.24
C TYR A 93 -14.85 -3.25 17.28
N ARG A 94 -14.76 -4.10 16.25
CA ARG A 94 -13.67 -4.09 15.30
C ARG A 94 -14.09 -3.60 13.94
N VAL A 95 -13.33 -2.62 13.43
CA VAL A 95 -13.39 -2.18 12.04
C VAL A 95 -12.12 -2.67 11.34
N ALA A 96 -12.25 -3.46 10.30
CA ALA A 96 -11.12 -3.86 9.46
C ALA A 96 -11.07 -2.97 8.22
N VAL A 97 -9.94 -2.31 7.98
CA VAL A 97 -9.72 -1.46 6.81
C VAL A 97 -8.82 -2.20 5.83
N LEU A 98 -9.39 -2.62 4.72
CA LEU A 98 -8.67 -3.16 3.56
C LEU A 98 -8.22 -2.01 2.67
N GLY A 99 -7.11 -2.17 1.98
CA GLY A 99 -6.62 -1.16 1.05
C GLY A 99 -5.17 -1.37 0.63
N ASP A 100 -4.71 -0.44 -0.15
CA ASP A 100 -3.38 -0.41 -0.75
C ASP A 100 -2.36 0.40 0.08
N SER A 101 -1.43 1.09 -0.61
CA SER A 101 -0.42 1.95 0.01
C SER A 101 -1.01 3.14 0.77
N CYS A 102 -2.21 3.59 0.41
CA CYS A 102 -2.89 4.69 1.12
C CYS A 102 -3.35 4.24 2.51
N THR A 103 -3.75 2.98 2.67
CA THR A 103 -4.10 2.37 3.96
C THR A 103 -2.86 1.91 4.73
N GLU A 104 -1.86 1.32 4.06
CA GLU A 104 -0.56 0.99 4.68
C GLU A 104 0.09 2.24 5.31
N ALA A 105 -0.01 3.38 4.62
CA ALA A 105 0.41 4.71 5.10
C ALA A 105 1.87 4.76 5.61
N ARG A 106 2.79 4.06 4.94
CA ARG A 106 4.20 3.93 5.39
C ARG A 106 4.96 5.25 5.41
N GLN A 107 4.46 6.28 4.72
CA GLN A 107 5.07 7.60 4.53
C GLN A 107 4.96 8.50 5.78
N VAL A 108 4.02 8.20 6.67
CA VAL A 108 3.80 8.93 7.93
C VAL A 108 4.02 7.99 9.12
N ASP A 109 4.27 8.53 10.30
CA ASP A 109 4.30 7.71 11.51
C ASP A 109 2.96 6.98 11.69
N ARG A 110 2.99 5.74 12.21
CA ARG A 110 1.77 4.91 12.34
C ARG A 110 0.63 5.67 13.04
N ASP A 111 0.93 6.39 14.12
CA ASP A 111 -0.07 7.10 14.92
C ASP A 111 -0.61 8.37 14.22
N LYS A 112 0.00 8.77 13.09
CA LYS A 112 -0.48 9.83 12.18
C LYS A 112 -1.26 9.27 10.98
N GLY A 113 -1.23 7.95 10.77
CA GLY A 113 -2.05 7.28 9.76
C GLY A 113 -3.53 7.33 10.12
N PHE A 114 -4.40 7.44 9.12
CA PHE A 114 -5.83 7.64 9.34
C PHE A 114 -6.48 6.52 10.16
N THR A 115 -6.03 5.27 10.05
CA THR A 115 -6.58 4.14 10.81
C THR A 115 -6.38 4.32 12.32
N SER A 116 -5.20 4.78 12.75
CA SER A 116 -4.92 5.07 14.15
C SER A 116 -5.72 6.28 14.66
N LEU A 117 -5.83 7.32 13.84
CA LEU A 117 -6.62 8.52 14.18
C LEU A 117 -8.12 8.20 14.29
N VAL A 118 -8.64 7.31 13.43
CA VAL A 118 -10.03 6.84 13.49
C VAL A 118 -10.28 6.05 14.77
N GLU A 119 -9.38 5.15 15.15
CA GLU A 119 -9.49 4.37 16.38
C GLU A 119 -9.57 5.28 17.61
N GLU A 120 -8.67 6.26 17.71
CA GLU A 120 -8.64 7.23 18.79
C GLU A 120 -9.95 8.02 18.88
N GLU A 121 -10.40 8.57 17.76
CA GLU A 121 -11.57 9.44 17.71
C GLU A 121 -12.89 8.67 17.93
N LEU A 122 -13.02 7.43 17.43
CA LEU A 122 -14.19 6.58 17.69
C LEU A 122 -14.29 6.21 19.16
N ASN A 123 -13.16 5.93 19.83
CA ASN A 123 -13.12 5.67 21.27
C ASN A 123 -13.47 6.93 22.07
N ARG A 124 -13.06 8.11 21.63
CA ARG A 124 -13.40 9.38 22.28
C ARG A 124 -14.88 9.75 22.14
N ARG A 125 -15.50 9.41 20.99
CA ARG A 125 -16.91 9.75 20.70
C ARG A 125 -17.92 8.74 21.22
N HIS A 126 -17.50 7.53 21.52
CA HIS A 126 -18.36 6.43 21.95
C HIS A 126 -19.55 6.13 21.00
N CYS A 127 -19.45 6.45 19.71
CA CYS A 127 -20.56 6.26 18.76
C CYS A 127 -20.83 4.78 18.40
N CYS A 128 -19.96 3.87 18.79
CA CYS A 128 -20.18 2.42 18.69
C CYS A 128 -20.70 1.79 20.02
N GLY A 129 -21.29 2.61 20.90
CA GLY A 129 -21.74 2.26 22.25
C GLY A 129 -20.55 2.19 23.23
N GLU A 130 -20.76 1.55 24.39
CA GLU A 130 -19.75 1.41 25.46
C GLU A 130 -18.58 0.47 25.10
N ARG A 131 -18.55 -0.08 23.89
CA ARG A 131 -17.51 -0.99 23.46
C ARG A 131 -16.24 -0.24 23.10
N GLN A 132 -15.09 -0.76 23.51
CA GLN A 132 -13.81 -0.32 22.98
C GLN A 132 -13.75 -0.58 21.47
N VAL A 133 -13.31 0.40 20.71
CA VAL A 133 -13.16 0.27 19.26
C VAL A 133 -11.70 -0.05 18.91
N GLU A 134 -11.51 -1.04 18.06
CA GLU A 134 -10.24 -1.33 17.40
C GLU A 134 -10.41 -1.12 15.89
N VAL A 135 -9.48 -0.37 15.27
CA VAL A 135 -9.44 -0.18 13.82
C VAL A 135 -8.17 -0.85 13.29
N LEU A 136 -8.35 -1.98 12.61
CA LEU A 136 -7.25 -2.81 12.13
C LEU A 136 -6.84 -2.36 10.72
N ASN A 137 -5.56 -2.13 10.56
CA ASN A 137 -4.97 -1.74 9.28
C ASN A 137 -4.51 -2.98 8.50
N PHE A 138 -5.24 -3.34 7.44
CA PHE A 138 -4.90 -4.40 6.50
C PHE A 138 -4.35 -3.87 5.17
N GLY A 139 -3.86 -2.63 5.15
CA GLY A 139 -3.25 -2.02 3.98
C GLY A 139 -1.94 -2.71 3.56
N ILE A 140 -1.81 -2.98 2.27
CA ILE A 140 -0.61 -3.53 1.64
C ILE A 140 -0.39 -2.77 0.33
N GLY A 141 0.71 -2.03 0.23
CA GLY A 141 0.96 -1.21 -0.95
C GLY A 141 0.93 -2.02 -2.26
N GLY A 142 0.33 -1.44 -3.29
CA GLY A 142 0.30 -2.01 -4.65
C GLY A 142 -0.67 -3.18 -4.85
N VAL A 143 -1.45 -3.60 -3.85
CA VAL A 143 -2.54 -4.56 -4.06
C VAL A 143 -3.72 -3.86 -4.74
N GLY A 144 -4.58 -4.63 -5.40
CA GLY A 144 -5.86 -4.17 -5.92
C GLY A 144 -7.01 -4.95 -5.31
N THR A 145 -8.23 -4.58 -5.68
CA THR A 145 -9.48 -5.10 -5.08
C THR A 145 -9.58 -6.62 -5.09
N GLY A 146 -9.01 -7.30 -6.09
CA GLY A 146 -8.98 -8.77 -6.14
C GLY A 146 -8.12 -9.38 -5.03
N GLN A 147 -6.95 -8.79 -4.76
CA GLN A 147 -6.08 -9.23 -3.67
C GLN A 147 -6.68 -8.91 -2.29
N GLU A 148 -7.41 -7.81 -2.17
CA GLU A 148 -8.14 -7.43 -0.95
C GLU A 148 -9.27 -8.42 -0.64
N LEU A 149 -9.99 -8.93 -1.65
CA LEU A 149 -10.96 -10.00 -1.48
C LEU A 149 -10.30 -11.30 -0.98
N LEU A 150 -9.15 -11.68 -1.54
CA LEU A 150 -8.39 -12.84 -1.07
C LEU A 150 -7.90 -12.64 0.37
N LEU A 151 -7.40 -11.45 0.68
CA LEU A 151 -6.95 -11.07 2.01
C LEU A 151 -8.10 -11.17 3.02
N LEU A 152 -9.28 -10.67 2.68
CA LEU A 152 -10.50 -10.76 3.50
C LEU A 152 -10.84 -12.21 3.81
N ARG A 153 -10.92 -13.07 2.79
CA ARG A 153 -11.31 -14.48 2.92
C ARG A 153 -10.34 -15.28 3.77
N GLU A 154 -9.05 -15.13 3.50
CA GLU A 154 -8.04 -16.03 4.06
C GLU A 154 -7.44 -15.55 5.39
N ARG A 155 -7.48 -14.24 5.65
CA ARG A 155 -6.77 -13.67 6.80
C ARG A 155 -7.60 -12.78 7.70
N VAL A 156 -8.44 -11.90 7.14
CA VAL A 156 -9.12 -10.86 7.93
C VAL A 156 -10.21 -11.43 8.82
N TRP A 157 -10.95 -12.42 8.35
CA TRP A 157 -12.01 -13.05 9.15
C TRP A 157 -11.53 -13.69 10.46
N LYS A 158 -10.24 -14.06 10.55
CA LYS A 158 -9.63 -14.58 11.79
C LYS A 158 -9.64 -13.57 12.93
N PHE A 159 -9.79 -12.30 12.61
CA PHE A 159 -9.87 -11.20 13.58
C PHE A 159 -11.32 -10.84 13.99
N ASN A 160 -12.32 -11.49 13.45
CA ASN A 160 -13.74 -11.28 13.77
C ASN A 160 -14.17 -9.80 13.70
N PRO A 161 -13.99 -9.09 12.58
CA PRO A 161 -14.41 -7.70 12.45
C PRO A 161 -15.94 -7.57 12.47
N ASP A 162 -16.44 -6.48 13.05
CA ASP A 162 -17.86 -6.10 13.04
C ASP A 162 -18.23 -5.24 11.83
N MET A 163 -17.22 -4.67 11.15
CA MET A 163 -17.38 -3.81 9.97
C MET A 163 -16.14 -3.90 9.08
N ILE A 164 -16.35 -3.86 7.78
CA ILE A 164 -15.30 -3.79 6.77
C ILE A 164 -15.34 -2.43 6.07
N VAL A 165 -14.19 -1.79 5.95
CA VAL A 165 -13.98 -0.62 5.11
C VAL A 165 -13.05 -1.04 3.98
N LEU A 166 -13.51 -0.91 2.74
CA LEU A 166 -12.70 -1.05 1.55
C LEU A 166 -12.22 0.33 1.13
N GLN A 167 -10.92 0.60 1.28
CA GLN A 167 -10.32 1.77 0.68
C GLN A 167 -10.07 1.48 -0.80
N PHE A 168 -10.66 2.26 -1.67
CA PHE A 168 -10.54 2.15 -3.11
C PHE A 168 -9.78 3.37 -3.68
N TYR A 169 -8.74 3.11 -4.44
CA TYR A 169 -7.97 4.13 -5.14
C TYR A 169 -8.01 3.89 -6.65
N ALA A 170 -8.80 4.65 -7.38
CA ALA A 170 -8.98 4.48 -8.82
C ALA A 170 -7.68 4.64 -9.65
N GLY A 171 -6.65 5.24 -9.07
CA GLY A 171 -5.36 5.40 -9.73
C GLY A 171 -4.55 4.11 -9.88
N ASN A 172 -4.90 3.04 -9.18
CA ASN A 172 -4.25 1.74 -9.30
C ASN A 172 -5.19 0.53 -9.22
N ASP A 173 -6.30 0.57 -8.43
CA ASP A 173 -7.11 -0.63 -8.18
C ASP A 173 -7.67 -1.25 -9.45
N VAL A 174 -8.19 -0.43 -10.36
CA VAL A 174 -8.71 -0.90 -11.65
C VAL A 174 -7.59 -1.54 -12.48
N PHE A 175 -6.41 -0.90 -12.51
CA PHE A 175 -5.25 -1.41 -13.26
C PHE A 175 -4.68 -2.68 -12.65
N ASN A 176 -4.60 -2.75 -11.32
CA ASN A 176 -4.06 -3.91 -10.60
C ASN A 176 -4.98 -5.14 -10.67
N ASN A 177 -6.26 -4.94 -10.99
CA ASN A 177 -7.20 -6.03 -11.22
C ASN A 177 -7.04 -6.70 -12.59
N HIS A 178 -6.19 -6.19 -13.48
CA HIS A 178 -5.98 -6.75 -14.82
C HIS A 178 -4.51 -6.91 -15.16
N ARG A 179 -4.10 -8.14 -15.59
CA ARG A 179 -2.68 -8.50 -15.84
C ARG A 179 -1.99 -7.56 -16.83
N ALA A 180 -2.61 -7.26 -17.96
CA ALA A 180 -2.01 -6.42 -19.01
C ALA A 180 -1.89 -4.94 -18.60
N LEU A 181 -2.64 -4.49 -17.60
CA LEU A 181 -2.61 -3.11 -17.10
C LEU A 181 -1.75 -2.96 -15.86
N ASN A 182 -1.47 -4.03 -15.13
CA ASN A 182 -0.60 -4.01 -13.96
C ASN A 182 0.86 -3.91 -14.37
N THR A 183 1.41 -2.69 -14.39
CA THR A 183 2.81 -2.45 -14.77
C THR A 183 3.81 -2.74 -13.65
N SER A 184 3.36 -2.84 -12.40
CA SER A 184 4.24 -2.99 -11.25
C SER A 184 4.74 -4.43 -11.06
N SER A 185 3.87 -5.42 -11.25
CA SER A 185 4.20 -6.83 -11.02
C SER A 185 3.20 -7.79 -11.71
N PRO A 186 3.07 -7.74 -13.05
CA PRO A 186 2.03 -8.46 -13.77
C PRO A 186 2.09 -9.99 -13.56
N ASP A 187 3.30 -10.55 -13.43
CA ASP A 187 3.51 -11.99 -13.32
C ASP A 187 3.67 -12.49 -11.86
N LYS A 188 3.41 -11.61 -10.88
CA LYS A 188 3.59 -11.93 -9.46
C LYS A 188 2.33 -11.76 -8.64
N ALA A 189 1.20 -11.45 -9.27
CA ALA A 189 -0.07 -11.23 -8.60
C ALA A 189 -1.11 -12.26 -9.03
N PRO A 190 -2.04 -12.64 -8.14
CA PRO A 190 -3.26 -13.33 -8.52
C PRO A 190 -4.18 -12.38 -9.28
N TYR A 191 -4.98 -12.92 -10.21
CA TYR A 191 -5.99 -12.15 -10.92
C TYR A 191 -7.33 -12.87 -10.88
N PHE A 192 -8.42 -12.12 -10.77
CA PHE A 192 -9.74 -12.65 -11.07
C PHE A 192 -10.06 -12.40 -12.53
N LEU A 193 -10.58 -13.43 -13.18
CA LEU A 193 -11.06 -13.40 -14.56
C LEU A 193 -12.59 -13.49 -14.54
N LEU A 194 -13.25 -12.67 -15.33
CA LEU A 194 -14.72 -12.74 -15.45
C LEU A 194 -15.08 -13.69 -16.60
N ARG A 195 -15.51 -14.92 -16.30
CA ARG A 195 -15.94 -15.91 -17.28
C ARG A 195 -17.41 -16.26 -17.08
N ASN A 196 -18.20 -16.11 -18.12
CA ASN A 196 -19.64 -16.37 -18.06
C ASN A 196 -20.35 -15.67 -16.87
N GLY A 197 -19.92 -14.45 -16.55
CA GLY A 197 -20.47 -13.66 -15.42
C GLY A 197 -20.01 -14.11 -14.03
N LYS A 198 -19.06 -15.05 -13.93
CA LYS A 198 -18.48 -15.52 -12.66
C LYS A 198 -17.02 -15.15 -12.55
N LEU A 199 -16.60 -14.80 -11.35
CA LEU A 199 -15.20 -14.57 -11.03
C LEU A 199 -14.47 -15.90 -10.83
N GLU A 200 -13.44 -16.13 -11.63
CA GLU A 200 -12.53 -17.28 -11.52
C GLU A 200 -11.14 -16.76 -11.13
N LEU A 201 -10.52 -17.37 -10.13
CA LEU A 201 -9.20 -16.99 -9.66
C LEU A 201 -8.11 -17.64 -10.52
N ASP A 202 -7.23 -16.81 -11.12
CA ASP A 202 -5.99 -17.25 -11.77
C ASP A 202 -4.82 -17.14 -10.78
N GLU A 203 -4.32 -18.29 -10.36
CA GLU A 203 -3.19 -18.42 -9.44
C GLU A 203 -1.89 -18.85 -10.15
N SER A 204 -1.81 -18.71 -11.46
CA SER A 204 -0.67 -19.14 -12.28
C SER A 204 0.67 -18.52 -11.85
N PHE A 205 0.64 -17.37 -11.21
CA PHE A 205 1.83 -16.68 -10.67
C PHE A 205 2.63 -17.51 -9.65
N ARG A 206 1.99 -18.49 -8.97
CA ARG A 206 2.62 -19.30 -7.91
C ARG A 206 3.69 -20.28 -8.41
N GLN A 207 3.81 -20.51 -9.71
CA GLN A 207 4.70 -21.52 -10.29
C GLN A 207 6.19 -21.16 -10.25
N GLY A 208 6.54 -19.99 -9.74
CA GLY A 208 7.92 -19.50 -9.72
C GLY A 208 8.68 -19.82 -8.43
N ARG A 209 10.02 -20.02 -8.52
CA ARG A 209 10.94 -20.17 -7.38
C ARG A 209 10.79 -19.04 -6.33
N ALA A 210 10.28 -17.89 -6.74
CA ALA A 210 10.05 -16.75 -5.87
C ALA A 210 9.10 -17.05 -4.70
N PHE A 211 8.22 -18.05 -4.85
CA PHE A 211 7.23 -18.46 -3.85
C PHE A 211 7.63 -19.71 -3.05
N ASP A 212 8.86 -20.24 -3.27
CA ASP A 212 9.42 -21.30 -2.44
C ASP A 212 9.62 -20.80 -0.99
N PRO A 213 9.14 -21.53 0.05
CA PRO A 213 9.24 -21.11 1.44
C PRO A 213 10.68 -20.86 1.90
N THR A 214 11.65 -21.65 1.45
CA THR A 214 13.06 -21.49 1.80
C THR A 214 13.62 -20.22 1.18
N TYR A 215 13.28 -19.95 -0.08
CA TYR A 215 13.68 -18.72 -0.76
C TYR A 215 13.11 -17.48 -0.07
N ILE A 216 11.80 -17.51 0.29
CA ILE A 216 11.14 -16.41 1.03
C ILE A 216 11.85 -16.15 2.36
N LYS A 217 12.17 -17.22 3.12
CA LYS A 217 12.89 -17.10 4.40
C LYS A 217 14.28 -16.49 4.24
N LEU A 218 15.07 -16.98 3.29
CA LEU A 218 16.42 -16.45 3.01
C LEU A 218 16.39 -14.99 2.58
N LYS A 219 15.44 -14.61 1.73
CA LYS A 219 15.24 -13.19 1.35
C LYS A 219 14.85 -12.33 2.54
N GLY A 220 14.02 -12.85 3.44
CA GLY A 220 13.68 -12.18 4.70
C GLY A 220 14.90 -11.89 5.56
N VAL A 221 15.75 -12.87 5.82
CA VAL A 221 17.00 -12.70 6.58
C VAL A 221 17.92 -11.69 5.90
N SER A 222 18.08 -11.78 4.57
CA SER A 222 18.89 -10.80 3.82
C SER A 222 18.34 -9.36 3.96
N ALA A 223 17.03 -9.19 3.94
CA ALA A 223 16.40 -7.89 4.13
C ALA A 223 16.59 -7.36 5.57
N ASP A 224 16.55 -8.22 6.60
CA ASP A 224 16.80 -7.82 7.99
C ASP A 224 18.24 -7.35 8.19
N ILE A 225 19.22 -8.08 7.63
CA ILE A 225 20.62 -7.68 7.64
C ILE A 225 20.79 -6.33 6.95
N MET A 226 20.20 -6.14 5.78
CA MET A 226 20.24 -4.88 5.03
C MET A 226 19.61 -3.73 5.84
N ASN A 227 18.43 -3.94 6.42
CA ASN A 227 17.72 -2.93 7.20
C ASN A 227 18.47 -2.55 8.49
N SER A 228 19.30 -3.46 9.04
CA SER A 228 20.01 -3.24 10.31
C SER A 228 21.32 -2.48 10.17
N SER A 229 21.90 -2.35 8.96
CA SER A 229 23.20 -1.71 8.74
C SER A 229 23.11 -0.48 7.83
N ALA A 230 23.46 0.69 8.37
CA ALA A 230 23.56 1.93 7.62
C ALA A 230 24.61 1.87 6.49
N LEU A 231 25.70 1.16 6.73
CA LEU A 231 26.74 0.97 5.73
C LEU A 231 26.26 0.11 4.56
N LEU A 232 25.56 -1.00 4.82
CA LEU A 232 24.99 -1.84 3.76
C LEU A 232 23.93 -1.07 2.97
N GLN A 233 23.09 -0.28 3.63
CA GLN A 233 22.13 0.60 2.99
C GLN A 233 22.80 1.64 2.08
N LEU A 234 23.93 2.24 2.53
CA LEU A 234 24.70 3.17 1.70
C LEU A 234 25.27 2.48 0.46
N VAL A 235 25.89 1.32 0.62
CA VAL A 235 26.42 0.52 -0.50
C VAL A 235 25.31 0.17 -1.49
N TYR A 236 24.17 -0.27 -1.00
CA TYR A 236 23.00 -0.57 -1.84
C TYR A 236 22.52 0.68 -2.59
N LYS A 237 22.37 1.82 -1.91
CA LYS A 237 22.00 3.09 -2.55
C LYS A 237 22.97 3.48 -3.67
N LEU A 238 24.27 3.40 -3.41
CA LEU A 238 25.30 3.72 -4.41
C LEU A 238 25.24 2.78 -5.61
N SER A 239 25.03 1.47 -5.37
CA SER A 239 24.88 0.49 -6.46
C SER A 239 23.65 0.78 -7.34
N ARG A 240 22.54 1.19 -6.75
CA ARG A 240 21.31 1.57 -7.46
C ARG A 240 21.53 2.83 -8.30
N LEU A 241 22.15 3.85 -7.73
CA LEU A 241 22.49 5.09 -8.46
C LEU A 241 23.43 4.82 -9.65
N TYR A 242 24.41 3.94 -9.46
CA TYR A 242 25.30 3.52 -10.53
C TYR A 242 24.56 2.79 -11.65
N ALA A 243 23.69 1.83 -11.31
CA ALA A 243 22.88 1.11 -12.29
C ALA A 243 21.94 2.05 -13.07
N GLN A 244 21.30 3.01 -12.39
CA GLN A 244 20.44 4.01 -13.02
C GLN A 244 21.23 4.91 -14.00
N ARG A 245 22.46 5.32 -13.63
CA ARG A 245 23.32 6.10 -14.53
C ARG A 245 23.72 5.31 -15.76
N GLN A 246 24.04 4.02 -15.62
CA GLN A 246 24.37 3.17 -16.76
C GLN A 246 23.18 3.01 -17.70
N GLU A 247 21.97 2.81 -17.16
CA GLU A 247 20.76 2.68 -17.96
C GLU A 247 20.44 3.99 -18.72
N MET A 248 20.53 5.14 -18.06
CA MET A 248 20.38 6.44 -18.73
C MET A 248 21.44 6.67 -19.81
N ALA A 249 22.68 6.24 -19.58
CA ALA A 249 23.75 6.34 -20.59
C ALA A 249 23.48 5.42 -21.80
N ARG A 250 22.93 4.23 -21.58
CA ARG A 250 22.50 3.33 -22.67
C ARG A 250 21.37 3.95 -23.49
N LEU A 251 20.34 4.48 -22.83
CA LEU A 251 19.19 5.11 -23.49
C LEU A 251 19.60 6.37 -24.26
N SER A 252 20.51 7.20 -23.73
CA SER A 252 21.01 8.39 -24.39
C SER A 252 22.00 8.08 -25.55
N GLY A 253 22.75 6.97 -25.45
CA GLY A 253 23.68 6.55 -26.52
C GLY A 253 23.03 5.79 -27.67
N ALA A 254 21.85 5.26 -27.48
CA ALA A 254 21.19 4.41 -28.48
C ALA A 254 20.39 5.17 -29.54
N GLY A 255 20.19 6.50 -29.43
CA GLY A 255 19.42 7.29 -30.42
C GLY A 255 18.03 6.71 -30.73
N GLN A 256 17.54 5.79 -29.91
CA GLN A 256 16.29 5.12 -30.16
C GLN A 256 15.13 6.00 -29.69
N THR A 257 14.44 6.59 -30.65
CA THR A 257 13.02 6.79 -30.55
C THR A 257 12.42 5.45 -30.10
N VAL A 258 11.85 5.42 -28.91
CA VAL A 258 11.10 4.25 -28.43
C VAL A 258 10.00 4.01 -29.44
N ALA A 259 10.18 3.02 -30.32
CA ALA A 259 9.10 2.55 -31.17
C ALA A 259 7.97 2.07 -30.24
N PRO A 260 6.71 2.37 -30.53
CA PRO A 260 5.58 1.81 -29.78
C PRO A 260 5.76 0.29 -29.77
N SER A 261 5.91 -0.31 -28.60
CA SER A 261 5.88 -1.77 -28.50
C SER A 261 4.48 -2.21 -28.95
N ASP A 262 4.40 -3.25 -29.78
CA ASP A 262 3.14 -3.89 -30.25
C ASP A 262 2.30 -4.52 -29.11
N THR A 263 2.52 -4.12 -27.87
CA THR A 263 1.66 -4.47 -26.75
C THR A 263 0.60 -3.38 -26.62
N ASP A 264 -0.67 -3.76 -26.69
CA ASP A 264 -1.85 -2.90 -26.53
C ASP A 264 -1.89 -2.09 -25.20
N ALA A 265 -0.88 -2.20 -24.36
CA ALA A 265 -0.76 -1.47 -23.12
C ALA A 265 -0.09 -0.10 -23.34
N PRO A 266 -0.76 1.02 -23.08
CA PRO A 266 -0.16 2.35 -23.18
C PRO A 266 1.02 2.51 -22.18
N PRO A 267 2.00 3.36 -22.48
CA PRO A 267 3.12 3.66 -21.58
C PRO A 267 2.64 4.07 -20.18
N PRO A 268 3.42 3.80 -19.11
CA PRO A 268 3.01 4.04 -17.71
C PRO A 268 2.50 5.46 -17.41
N GLU A 269 3.04 6.46 -18.07
CA GLU A 269 2.61 7.85 -17.98
C GLU A 269 1.21 8.10 -18.58
N TYR A 270 0.78 7.28 -19.54
CA TYR A 270 -0.54 7.36 -20.15
C TYR A 270 -1.61 6.63 -19.34
N GLN A 271 -1.23 5.71 -18.45
CA GLN A 271 -2.22 4.93 -17.69
C GLN A 271 -2.95 5.77 -16.64
N ARG A 272 -2.27 6.67 -15.95
CA ARG A 272 -2.85 7.42 -14.83
C ARG A 272 -4.05 8.27 -15.18
N TYR A 273 -4.12 8.83 -16.39
CA TYR A 273 -5.29 9.61 -16.81
C TYR A 273 -6.43 8.74 -17.34
N LEU A 274 -6.19 7.46 -17.71
CA LEU A 274 -7.22 6.56 -18.19
C LEU A 274 -8.29 6.27 -17.14
N SER A 275 -7.96 6.38 -15.85
CA SER A 275 -8.96 6.25 -14.77
C SER A 275 -10.02 7.34 -14.78
N TYR A 276 -9.75 8.49 -15.44
CA TYR A 276 -10.70 9.60 -15.55
C TYR A 276 -11.52 9.57 -16.84
N LEU A 277 -11.34 8.57 -17.70
CA LEU A 277 -12.01 8.46 -18.99
C LEU A 277 -12.91 7.22 -19.00
N PRO A 278 -14.02 7.27 -19.77
CA PRO A 278 -14.74 6.06 -20.13
C PRO A 278 -13.80 5.04 -20.76
N PRO A 279 -13.88 3.74 -20.38
CA PRO A 279 -12.96 2.73 -20.89
C PRO A 279 -13.17 2.54 -22.40
N ALA A 280 -12.13 2.87 -23.19
CA ALA A 280 -12.16 2.79 -24.64
C ALA A 280 -11.34 1.60 -25.19
N ILE A 281 -10.37 1.09 -24.41
CA ILE A 281 -9.55 -0.07 -24.80
C ILE A 281 -10.08 -1.34 -24.15
N PRO A 282 -10.03 -2.51 -24.82
CA PRO A 282 -10.59 -3.77 -24.31
C PRO A 282 -10.13 -4.12 -22.90
N SER A 283 -8.84 -4.01 -22.62
CA SER A 283 -8.27 -4.31 -21.29
C SER A 283 -8.82 -3.41 -20.17
N MET A 284 -9.10 -2.12 -20.44
CA MET A 284 -9.77 -1.24 -19.47
C MET A 284 -11.25 -1.58 -19.28
N VAL A 285 -11.93 -2.02 -20.34
CA VAL A 285 -13.32 -2.50 -20.22
C VAL A 285 -13.37 -3.74 -19.32
N GLU A 286 -12.52 -4.71 -19.57
CA GLU A 286 -12.42 -5.93 -18.77
C GLU A 286 -12.01 -5.62 -17.33
N ALA A 287 -11.03 -4.74 -17.11
CA ALA A 287 -10.57 -4.33 -15.79
C ALA A 287 -11.72 -3.73 -14.95
N TRP A 288 -12.54 -2.87 -15.55
CA TRP A 288 -13.72 -2.32 -14.90
C TRP A 288 -14.80 -3.37 -14.62
N GLN A 289 -15.07 -4.27 -15.56
CA GLN A 289 -16.04 -5.36 -15.35
C GLN A 289 -15.60 -6.28 -14.19
N VAL A 290 -14.33 -6.62 -14.13
CA VAL A 290 -13.77 -7.40 -13.02
C VAL A 290 -13.86 -6.62 -11.71
N THR A 291 -13.48 -5.34 -11.69
CA THR A 291 -13.55 -4.50 -10.49
C THR A 291 -14.98 -4.39 -9.95
N GLU A 292 -15.96 -4.15 -10.82
CA GLU A 292 -17.39 -4.09 -10.46
C GLU A 292 -17.89 -5.43 -9.90
N ALA A 293 -17.49 -6.54 -10.52
CA ALA A 293 -17.84 -7.88 -10.02
C ALA A 293 -17.18 -8.18 -8.67
N LEU A 294 -15.94 -7.75 -8.44
CA LEU A 294 -15.24 -7.86 -7.15
C LEU A 294 -15.93 -7.07 -6.04
N ILE A 295 -16.41 -5.86 -6.31
CA ILE A 295 -17.19 -5.06 -5.36
C ILE A 295 -18.47 -5.79 -4.93
N VAL A 296 -19.20 -6.39 -5.88
CA VAL A 296 -20.39 -7.20 -5.57
C VAL A 296 -20.03 -8.42 -4.74
N GLU A 297 -18.96 -9.09 -5.09
CA GLU A 297 -18.51 -10.28 -4.36
C GLU A 297 -18.05 -9.96 -2.94
N LEU A 298 -17.33 -8.85 -2.73
CA LEU A 298 -17.00 -8.33 -1.40
C LEU A 298 -18.25 -8.06 -0.57
N ASN A 299 -19.29 -7.47 -1.15
CA ASN A 299 -20.55 -7.21 -0.46
C ASN A 299 -21.26 -8.51 -0.06
N LYS A 300 -21.28 -9.51 -0.91
CA LYS A 300 -21.82 -10.85 -0.59
C LYS A 300 -21.04 -11.49 0.56
N GLU A 301 -19.71 -11.45 0.47
CA GLU A 301 -18.81 -12.01 1.46
C GLU A 301 -19.03 -11.37 2.84
N THR A 302 -19.03 -10.04 2.90
CA THR A 302 -19.24 -9.29 4.15
C THR A 302 -20.64 -9.45 4.71
N SER A 303 -21.66 -9.52 3.85
CA SER A 303 -23.05 -9.76 4.25
C SER A 303 -23.23 -11.15 4.87
N SER A 304 -22.60 -12.19 4.33
CA SER A 304 -22.65 -13.55 4.88
C SER A 304 -22.04 -13.65 6.27
N HIS A 305 -21.10 -12.76 6.60
CA HIS A 305 -20.48 -12.64 7.93
C HIS A 305 -21.16 -11.58 8.83
N HIS A 306 -22.29 -10.99 8.40
CA HIS A 306 -22.99 -9.94 9.11
C HIS A 306 -22.17 -8.68 9.42
N ALA A 307 -21.07 -8.47 8.72
CA ALA A 307 -20.19 -7.30 8.80
C ALA A 307 -20.51 -6.33 7.65
N PRO A 308 -21.08 -5.14 7.87
CA PRO A 308 -21.37 -4.20 6.81
C PRO A 308 -20.10 -3.75 6.09
N LEU A 309 -20.22 -3.58 4.77
CA LEU A 309 -19.19 -3.01 3.92
C LEU A 309 -19.43 -1.51 3.75
N LEU A 310 -18.38 -0.71 3.90
CA LEU A 310 -18.31 0.68 3.47
C LEU A 310 -17.19 0.79 2.44
N ILE A 311 -17.46 1.36 1.27
CA ILE A 311 -16.40 1.74 0.32
C ILE A 311 -16.00 3.18 0.60
N MET A 312 -14.69 3.42 0.73
CA MET A 312 -14.09 4.73 0.91
C MET A 312 -13.16 5.01 -0.28
N THR A 313 -13.51 5.98 -1.13
CA THR A 313 -12.66 6.33 -2.26
C THR A 313 -11.61 7.36 -1.85
N ILE A 314 -10.33 7.01 -2.05
CA ILE A 314 -9.19 7.93 -1.93
C ILE A 314 -8.95 8.55 -3.30
N PRO A 315 -8.96 9.88 -3.41
CA PRO A 315 -8.77 10.56 -4.69
C PRO A 315 -7.30 10.58 -5.12
N ALA A 316 -7.08 10.65 -6.42
CA ALA A 316 -5.76 10.93 -6.95
C ALA A 316 -5.38 12.42 -6.76
N ILE A 317 -4.08 12.70 -6.82
CA ILE A 317 -3.53 14.04 -6.55
C ILE A 317 -4.13 15.16 -7.41
N HIS A 318 -4.55 14.84 -8.64
CA HIS A 318 -5.17 15.82 -9.54
C HIS A 318 -6.57 16.24 -9.08
N GLN A 319 -7.32 15.33 -8.43
CA GLN A 319 -8.64 15.63 -7.87
C GLN A 319 -8.54 16.58 -6.66
N ILE A 320 -7.48 16.43 -5.85
CA ILE A 320 -7.26 17.24 -4.64
C ILE A 320 -6.33 18.44 -4.86
N GLN A 321 -6.01 18.77 -6.11
CA GLN A 321 -5.25 19.96 -6.45
C GLN A 321 -6.06 21.23 -6.08
N PRO A 322 -5.60 22.08 -5.13
CA PRO A 322 -6.38 23.22 -4.70
C PRO A 322 -6.48 24.33 -5.74
N ASN A 323 -5.51 24.42 -6.67
CA ASN A 323 -5.52 25.41 -7.74
C ASN A 323 -6.37 24.92 -8.94
N PRO A 324 -7.54 25.55 -9.22
CA PRO A 324 -8.42 25.12 -10.30
C PRO A 324 -7.79 25.25 -11.69
N LYS A 325 -6.88 26.23 -11.89
CA LYS A 325 -6.19 26.41 -13.17
C LYS A 325 -5.31 25.21 -13.52
N ILE A 326 -4.66 24.60 -12.50
CA ILE A 326 -3.84 23.40 -12.69
C ILE A 326 -4.73 22.20 -13.03
N GLN A 327 -5.87 22.05 -12.35
CA GLN A 327 -6.85 21.00 -12.68
C GLN A 327 -7.38 21.16 -14.13
N GLU A 328 -7.71 22.38 -14.52
CA GLU A 328 -8.20 22.70 -15.85
C GLU A 328 -7.15 22.42 -16.93
N ALA A 329 -5.90 22.85 -16.73
CA ALA A 329 -4.80 22.55 -17.64
C ALA A 329 -4.56 21.03 -17.81
N TYR A 330 -4.66 20.27 -16.72
CA TYR A 330 -4.55 18.81 -16.76
C TYR A 330 -5.71 18.18 -17.54
N ARG A 331 -6.95 18.61 -17.27
CA ARG A 331 -8.14 18.15 -18.00
C ARG A 331 -8.05 18.46 -19.48
N ALA A 332 -7.66 19.68 -19.84
CA ALA A 332 -7.50 20.09 -21.24
C ALA A 332 -6.44 19.26 -21.98
N LYS A 333 -5.27 19.04 -21.32
CA LYS A 333 -4.18 18.26 -21.89
C LYS A 333 -4.59 16.84 -22.27
N TYR A 334 -5.37 16.17 -21.42
CA TYR A 334 -5.77 14.78 -21.60
C TYR A 334 -7.24 14.59 -22.07
N LYS A 335 -7.91 15.68 -22.42
CA LYS A 335 -9.32 15.68 -22.86
C LYS A 335 -10.27 15.02 -21.86
N ILE A 336 -10.06 15.27 -20.57
CA ILE A 336 -10.82 14.72 -19.46
C ILE A 336 -12.02 15.65 -19.17
N GLU A 337 -13.25 15.13 -19.25
CA GLU A 337 -14.46 15.88 -18.89
C GLU A 337 -14.59 16.07 -17.38
N SER A 338 -14.34 15.01 -16.59
CA SER A 338 -14.44 15.03 -15.14
C SER A 338 -13.32 14.21 -14.49
N LEU A 339 -12.66 14.80 -13.50
CA LEU A 339 -11.70 14.06 -12.66
C LEU A 339 -12.41 13.09 -11.69
N GLU A 340 -13.73 13.15 -11.58
CA GLU A 340 -14.51 12.31 -10.67
C GLU A 340 -15.09 11.06 -11.36
N TYR A 341 -14.77 10.81 -12.65
CA TYR A 341 -15.35 9.72 -13.42
C TYR A 341 -15.28 8.36 -12.73
N ALA A 342 -14.11 8.00 -12.21
CA ALA A 342 -13.92 6.70 -11.54
C ALA A 342 -14.71 6.62 -10.23
N ASP A 343 -14.67 7.68 -9.42
CA ASP A 343 -15.41 7.74 -8.16
C ASP A 343 -16.93 7.71 -8.41
N ASP A 344 -17.43 8.43 -9.42
CA ASP A 344 -18.83 8.41 -9.83
C ASP A 344 -19.26 7.02 -10.30
N ARG A 345 -18.39 6.32 -11.00
CA ARG A 345 -18.66 4.96 -11.47
C ARG A 345 -18.74 3.97 -10.33
N VAL A 346 -17.76 3.99 -9.43
CA VAL A 346 -17.73 3.14 -8.23
C VAL A 346 -18.95 3.43 -7.35
N GLU A 347 -19.25 4.71 -7.09
CA GLU A 347 -20.39 5.09 -6.25
C GLU A 347 -21.71 4.61 -6.84
N ARG A 348 -21.97 4.82 -8.14
CA ARG A 348 -23.18 4.34 -8.78
C ARG A 348 -23.33 2.82 -8.67
N HIS A 349 -22.24 2.09 -8.96
CA HIS A 349 -22.25 0.63 -8.90
C HIS A 349 -22.45 0.12 -7.47
N ALA A 350 -21.75 0.69 -6.50
CA ALA A 350 -21.87 0.33 -5.11
C ALA A 350 -23.28 0.61 -4.54
N ARG A 351 -23.82 1.81 -4.79
CA ARG A 351 -25.18 2.18 -4.34
C ARG A 351 -26.26 1.31 -4.96
N ALA A 352 -26.13 0.93 -6.24
CA ALA A 352 -27.04 0.00 -6.91
C ALA A 352 -27.06 -1.39 -6.24
N ASN A 353 -25.99 -1.74 -5.49
CA ASN A 353 -25.86 -2.97 -4.73
C ASN A 353 -26.02 -2.77 -3.20
N GLY A 354 -26.58 -1.61 -2.78
CA GLY A 354 -26.87 -1.33 -1.37
C GLY A 354 -25.62 -1.03 -0.51
N ILE A 355 -24.48 -0.73 -1.13
CA ILE A 355 -23.22 -0.46 -0.43
C ILE A 355 -23.07 1.05 -0.22
N PRO A 356 -22.90 1.54 1.02
CA PRO A 356 -22.58 2.94 1.28
C PRO A 356 -21.19 3.31 0.76
N VAL A 357 -21.05 4.55 0.26
CA VAL A 357 -19.78 5.07 -0.25
C VAL A 357 -19.45 6.40 0.42
N LEU A 358 -18.21 6.49 0.91
CA LEU A 358 -17.60 7.72 1.41
C LEU A 358 -16.62 8.26 0.37
N ARG A 359 -16.91 9.41 -0.21
CA ARG A 359 -16.01 10.09 -1.17
C ARG A 359 -15.17 11.13 -0.45
N LEU A 360 -13.86 11.14 -0.73
CA LEU A 360 -12.90 12.00 -0.04
C LEU A 360 -12.32 13.12 -0.92
N SER A 361 -12.62 13.15 -2.22
CA SER A 361 -12.13 14.20 -3.14
C SER A 361 -12.52 15.61 -2.68
N LYS A 362 -13.82 15.82 -2.42
CA LYS A 362 -14.35 17.10 -2.00
C LYS A 362 -13.81 17.56 -0.62
N PRO A 363 -13.89 16.77 0.46
CA PRO A 363 -13.36 17.21 1.76
C PRO A 363 -11.86 17.50 1.73
N LEU A 364 -11.05 16.74 0.99
CA LEU A 364 -9.62 16.98 0.89
C LEU A 364 -9.28 18.26 0.12
N VAL A 365 -9.93 18.53 -1.02
CA VAL A 365 -9.67 19.74 -1.79
C VAL A 365 -10.19 21.01 -1.08
N GLU A 366 -11.32 20.91 -0.39
CA GLU A 366 -11.86 22.02 0.43
C GLU A 366 -10.91 22.37 1.58
N GLU A 367 -10.39 21.37 2.28
CA GLU A 367 -9.42 21.58 3.34
C GLU A 367 -8.11 22.17 2.81
N ALA A 368 -7.63 21.70 1.64
CA ALA A 368 -6.46 22.25 0.99
C ALA A 368 -6.64 23.74 0.63
N ARG A 369 -7.81 24.10 0.11
CA ARG A 369 -8.15 25.49 -0.20
C ARG A 369 -8.29 26.37 1.04
N ARG A 370 -8.95 25.83 2.07
CA ARG A 370 -9.18 26.54 3.34
C ARG A 370 -7.88 26.84 4.08
N THR A 371 -6.93 25.90 4.07
CA THR A 371 -5.67 26.04 4.82
C THR A 371 -4.52 26.58 3.99
N GLY A 372 -4.67 26.66 2.65
CA GLY A 372 -3.59 27.01 1.74
C GLY A 372 -2.46 25.97 1.70
N THR A 373 -2.73 24.71 2.10
CA THR A 373 -1.72 23.65 2.19
C THR A 373 -2.16 22.40 1.43
N TYR A 374 -1.20 21.70 0.86
CA TYR A 374 -1.48 20.44 0.17
C TYR A 374 -1.79 19.30 1.14
N MET A 375 -2.69 18.39 0.72
CA MET A 375 -3.06 17.18 1.47
C MET A 375 -2.19 15.98 1.11
N ALA A 376 -1.36 16.09 0.07
CA ALA A 376 -0.41 15.11 -0.39
C ALA A 376 0.97 15.73 -0.59
N GLY A 377 2.01 14.88 -0.59
CA GLY A 377 3.40 15.32 -0.70
C GLY A 377 4.03 15.67 0.65
N PHE A 378 5.35 15.60 0.68
CA PHE A 378 6.19 15.73 1.87
C PHE A 378 7.31 16.73 1.62
N ALA A 379 8.07 17.08 2.67
CA ALA A 379 9.19 18.03 2.55
C ALA A 379 10.30 17.56 1.58
N ASN A 380 10.40 16.26 1.37
CA ASN A 380 11.37 15.62 0.48
C ASN A 380 10.78 15.19 -0.89
N THR A 381 9.56 15.60 -1.21
CA THR A 381 8.90 15.34 -2.50
C THR A 381 8.37 16.63 -3.12
N PRO A 382 8.06 16.67 -4.42
CA PRO A 382 7.34 17.78 -5.00
C PRO A 382 6.00 18.02 -4.28
N PRO A 383 5.55 19.29 -4.16
CA PRO A 383 4.26 19.59 -3.58
C PRO A 383 3.11 18.90 -4.31
N ASN A 384 2.12 18.44 -3.56
CA ASN A 384 0.95 17.71 -4.09
C ASN A 384 1.34 16.52 -5.01
N SER A 385 2.27 15.71 -4.54
CA SER A 385 2.73 14.51 -5.27
C SER A 385 2.71 13.28 -4.34
N GLY A 386 2.64 12.09 -4.93
CA GLY A 386 2.71 10.84 -4.19
C GLY A 386 1.49 10.61 -3.29
N HIS A 387 1.74 10.26 -2.03
CA HIS A 387 0.72 9.86 -1.06
C HIS A 387 0.22 11.02 -0.19
N LEU A 388 -0.88 10.77 0.52
CA LEU A 388 -1.39 11.69 1.53
C LEU A 388 -0.36 11.92 2.65
N ASN A 389 -0.19 13.18 3.03
CA ASN A 389 0.61 13.54 4.19
C ASN A 389 -0.24 13.49 5.50
N GLU A 390 0.36 13.82 6.64
CA GLU A 390 -0.34 13.79 7.94
C GLU A 390 -1.65 14.58 7.93
N ARG A 391 -1.72 15.72 7.23
CA ARG A 391 -2.94 16.54 7.11
C ARG A 391 -4.01 15.84 6.29
N GLY A 392 -3.61 15.22 5.17
CA GLY A 392 -4.52 14.40 4.37
C GLY A 392 -5.09 13.24 5.17
N HIS A 393 -4.25 12.54 5.93
CA HIS A 393 -4.69 11.46 6.83
C HIS A 393 -5.66 11.96 7.91
N ALA A 394 -5.46 13.14 8.46
CA ALA A 394 -6.38 13.73 9.46
C ALA A 394 -7.75 14.05 8.85
N VAL A 395 -7.82 14.53 7.60
CA VAL A 395 -9.10 14.74 6.89
C VAL A 395 -9.81 13.42 6.64
N VAL A 396 -9.09 12.40 6.14
CA VAL A 396 -9.65 11.06 5.93
C VAL A 396 -10.22 10.50 7.23
N ALA A 397 -9.48 10.61 8.32
CA ALA A 397 -9.91 10.11 9.63
C ALA A 397 -11.22 10.80 10.10
N ARG A 398 -11.29 12.13 9.98
CA ARG A 398 -12.48 12.91 10.37
C ARG A 398 -13.73 12.45 9.61
N GLU A 399 -13.62 12.29 8.30
CA GLU A 399 -14.75 11.91 7.46
C GLU A 399 -15.14 10.43 7.67
N LEU A 400 -14.15 9.54 7.84
CA LEU A 400 -14.40 8.12 8.08
C LEU A 400 -15.07 7.88 9.44
N VAL A 401 -14.65 8.60 10.49
CA VAL A 401 -15.31 8.58 11.81
C VAL A 401 -16.79 8.95 11.68
N ARG A 402 -17.10 10.04 10.93
CA ARG A 402 -18.48 10.47 10.72
C ARG A 402 -19.30 9.35 10.06
N ALA A 403 -18.79 8.77 8.97
CA ALA A 403 -19.47 7.70 8.26
C ALA A 403 -19.69 6.44 9.12
N ILE A 404 -18.69 6.03 9.90
CA ILE A 404 -18.81 4.87 10.81
C ILE A 404 -19.86 5.15 11.88
N CYS A 405 -19.88 6.35 12.50
CA CYS A 405 -20.87 6.72 13.50
C CYS A 405 -22.29 6.73 12.92
N GLU A 406 -22.50 7.23 11.71
CA GLU A 406 -23.81 7.22 11.03
C GLU A 406 -24.30 5.78 10.76
N ILE A 407 -23.41 4.91 10.28
CA ILE A 407 -23.73 3.48 10.04
C ILE A 407 -24.06 2.77 11.37
N ALA A 408 -23.28 3.03 12.42
CA ALA A 408 -23.50 2.43 13.74
C ALA A 408 -24.86 2.86 14.31
N ALA A 409 -25.22 4.14 14.23
CA ALA A 409 -26.50 4.68 14.68
C ALA A 409 -27.69 4.06 13.91
N THR A 410 -27.60 3.98 12.58
CA THR A 410 -28.64 3.37 11.73
C THR A 410 -28.87 1.91 12.10
N ARG A 411 -27.81 1.14 12.35
CA ARG A 411 -27.92 -0.27 12.76
C ARG A 411 -28.51 -0.44 14.17
N ALA A 412 -28.15 0.44 15.09
CA ALA A 412 -28.72 0.42 16.44
C ALA A 412 -30.23 0.68 16.39
N ALA A 413 -30.68 1.65 15.61
CA ALA A 413 -32.11 1.94 15.41
C ALA A 413 -32.85 0.75 14.79
N ALA A 414 -32.30 0.12 13.74
CA ALA A 414 -32.90 -1.06 13.10
C ALA A 414 -33.04 -2.25 14.08
N LYS A 415 -32.06 -2.48 14.94
CA LYS A 415 -32.11 -3.53 15.98
C LYS A 415 -33.16 -3.26 17.06
N SER A 416 -33.40 -2.00 17.40
CA SER A 416 -34.45 -1.66 18.39
C SER A 416 -35.85 -1.90 17.83
N LEU A 417 -36.06 -1.59 16.53
CA LEU A 417 -37.36 -1.83 15.85
C LEU A 417 -37.66 -3.31 15.62
N SER A 418 -36.68 -4.16 15.49
CA SER A 418 -36.88 -5.63 15.33
C SER A 418 -37.11 -6.38 16.62
N LYS A 419 -36.97 -5.71 17.78
CA LYS A 419 -37.22 -6.30 19.12
C LYS A 419 -38.60 -5.93 19.69
N ASN A 420 -39.26 -4.96 19.08
CA ASN A 420 -40.65 -4.58 19.35
C ASN A 420 -41.59 -5.21 18.30
#